data_5f588d12881040cb7e4c7d64aec24c59
#
_entry.id   5f588d12881040cb7e4c7d64aec24c59
#
_cell.length_a   1.000
_cell.length_b   1.000
_cell.length_c   1.000
_cell.angle_alpha   90.00
_cell.angle_beta   90.00
_cell.angle_gamma   90.00
#
_symmetry.space_group_name_H-M   'P 1'
#
loop_
_entity.id
_entity.type
_entity.pdbx_description
1 polymer ?
#
loop_
_entity_poly.entity_id
_entity_poly.type
_entity_poly.pdbx_seq_one_letter_code
_entity_poly.pdbx_strand_id
1 'polypeptide(L)'
;MYGVNNVMISLAPLAVMDMGASAVAAGFQGTFFIVFAIVLRTVLMPLTSRIGTKRLMILGAASFAAASALFPFCTTYGAFLAVRAVQAAGLAVFWPLSVSSVVDVSDAGNVGRRLGVSRFATSASMAVGPYAAFALGDAMGTGWLYGALLLASCLAIVALAACKLPSDAHGEGGGASGKPRVARPPRRGALAQFGGGGLWLAGVLLVTLVDSAAAGLVMHFSAIAVGEFDGSLNAASYLSLYSIGGMIASLLLGRALDRGKCAIVLPACIASFGLGVLQLGLPHTSFAGLVVGGVLAGVGNMGVALCCMDIITRRAPLRLRDTALGYRQSCVDIGIAVAATAFGAAFDAAPANYVVFLAWGAIMLCFAVAVCANIAHATRKQRG
;
A
#
# COMPACT_ATOMS: atom_id res chain seq x y z
N MET A 1 -4.86 -9.71 -10.04
CA MET A 1 -3.49 -9.28 -9.71
C MET A 1 -3.39 -8.56 -8.37
N TYR A 2 -4.15 -7.47 -8.12
CA TYR A 2 -4.12 -6.81 -6.80
C TYR A 2 -4.47 -7.77 -5.66
N GLY A 3 -5.50 -8.62 -5.83
CA GLY A 3 -5.88 -9.62 -4.84
C GLY A 3 -4.76 -10.62 -4.55
N VAL A 4 -4.09 -11.14 -5.58
CA VAL A 4 -2.94 -12.04 -5.42
C VAL A 4 -1.81 -11.38 -4.63
N ASN A 5 -1.50 -10.11 -4.94
CA ASN A 5 -0.48 -9.36 -4.21
C ASN A 5 -0.88 -9.13 -2.74
N ASN A 6 -2.13 -8.73 -2.49
CA ASN A 6 -2.63 -8.45 -1.14
C ASN A 6 -2.65 -9.71 -0.26
N VAL A 7 -3.03 -10.86 -0.82
CA VAL A 7 -2.93 -12.16 -0.13
C VAL A 7 -1.48 -12.45 0.24
N MET A 8 -0.55 -12.27 -0.69
CA MET A 8 0.87 -12.53 -0.44
C MET A 8 1.52 -11.56 0.54
N ILE A 9 1.02 -10.33 0.66
CA ILE A 9 1.49 -9.39 1.70
C ILE A 9 1.20 -9.95 3.10
N SER A 10 0.02 -10.54 3.30
CA SER A 10 -0.38 -11.12 4.61
C SER A 10 0.21 -12.51 4.85
N LEU A 11 0.30 -13.34 3.80
CA LEU A 11 0.73 -14.73 3.91
C LEU A 11 2.25 -14.87 4.02
N ALA A 12 3.02 -14.03 3.32
CA ALA A 12 4.46 -14.20 3.23
C ALA A 12 5.21 -14.08 4.57
N PRO A 13 4.87 -13.16 5.50
CA PRO A 13 5.49 -13.14 6.82
C PRO A 13 5.25 -14.43 7.60
N LEU A 14 4.01 -14.95 7.57
CA LEU A 14 3.65 -16.20 8.24
C LEU A 14 4.41 -17.38 7.63
N ALA A 15 4.42 -17.51 6.31
CA ALA A 15 5.16 -18.57 5.63
C ALA A 15 6.66 -18.58 5.96
N VAL A 16 7.28 -17.41 6.14
CA VAL A 16 8.69 -17.28 6.55
C VAL A 16 8.88 -17.71 8.01
N MET A 17 7.95 -17.36 8.90
CA MET A 17 7.98 -17.79 10.31
C MET A 17 7.77 -19.31 10.43
N ASP A 18 6.87 -19.88 9.64
CA ASP A 18 6.63 -21.35 9.58
C ASP A 18 7.89 -22.12 9.13
N MET A 19 8.78 -21.49 8.35
CA MET A 19 10.11 -22.05 8.00
C MET A 19 11.11 -21.97 9.16
N GLY A 20 10.71 -21.48 10.34
CA GLY A 20 11.61 -21.32 11.51
C GLY A 20 12.51 -20.09 11.44
N ALA A 21 12.24 -19.14 10.52
CA ALA A 21 12.99 -17.89 10.43
C ALA A 21 12.48 -16.86 11.44
N SER A 22 13.33 -15.86 11.77
CA SER A 22 13.00 -14.80 12.72
C SER A 22 11.96 -13.81 12.18
N ALA A 23 11.34 -13.02 13.07
CA ALA A 23 10.43 -11.93 12.68
C ALA A 23 11.16 -10.86 11.85
N VAL A 24 12.48 -10.65 12.07
CA VAL A 24 13.32 -9.81 11.19
C VAL A 24 13.31 -10.36 9.76
N ALA A 25 13.48 -11.65 9.56
CA ALA A 25 13.46 -12.27 8.24
C ALA A 25 12.07 -12.16 7.59
N ALA A 26 11.02 -12.34 8.39
CA ALA A 26 9.62 -12.16 7.96
C ALA A 26 9.33 -10.71 7.53
N GLY A 27 9.88 -9.70 8.21
CA GLY A 27 9.81 -8.30 7.81
C GLY A 27 10.68 -7.99 6.58
N PHE A 28 11.93 -8.48 6.59
CA PHE A 28 12.90 -8.20 5.52
C PHE A 28 12.43 -8.68 4.16
N GLN A 29 11.73 -9.81 4.05
CA GLN A 29 11.17 -10.26 2.76
C GLN A 29 10.21 -9.23 2.15
N GLY A 30 9.44 -8.50 2.98
CA GLY A 30 8.56 -7.42 2.53
C GLY A 30 9.36 -6.21 2.01
N THR A 31 10.38 -5.78 2.76
CA THR A 31 11.32 -4.74 2.33
C THR A 31 12.02 -5.13 1.03
N PHE A 32 12.57 -6.33 0.96
CA PHE A 32 13.24 -6.87 -0.23
C PHE A 32 12.31 -6.82 -1.45
N PHE A 33 11.07 -7.28 -1.30
CA PHE A 33 10.07 -7.28 -2.36
C PHE A 33 9.80 -5.88 -2.92
N ILE A 34 9.57 -4.89 -2.03
CA ILE A 34 9.25 -3.52 -2.45
C ILE A 34 10.46 -2.84 -3.07
N VAL A 35 11.63 -2.92 -2.44
CA VAL A 35 12.87 -2.31 -2.94
C VAL A 35 13.24 -2.92 -4.29
N PHE A 36 13.14 -4.24 -4.42
CA PHE A 36 13.44 -4.92 -5.66
C PHE A 36 12.45 -4.54 -6.79
N ALA A 37 11.16 -4.39 -6.46
CA ALA A 37 10.16 -3.88 -7.40
C ALA A 37 10.46 -2.44 -7.85
N ILE A 38 10.93 -1.56 -6.97
CA ILE A 38 11.34 -0.19 -7.33
C ILE A 38 12.52 -0.22 -8.30
N VAL A 39 13.54 -1.02 -8.00
CA VAL A 39 14.73 -1.18 -8.86
C VAL A 39 14.32 -1.73 -10.24
N LEU A 40 13.56 -2.83 -10.25
CA LEU A 40 13.09 -3.42 -11.50
C LEU A 40 12.20 -2.48 -12.31
N ARG A 41 11.40 -1.64 -11.66
CA ARG A 41 10.58 -0.64 -12.33
C ARG A 41 11.42 0.32 -13.16
N THR A 42 12.58 0.75 -12.67
CA THR A 42 13.47 1.65 -13.41
C THR A 42 14.04 1.01 -14.68
N VAL A 43 14.22 -0.31 -14.68
CA VAL A 43 14.74 -1.09 -15.81
C VAL A 43 13.62 -1.51 -16.77
N LEU A 44 12.49 -1.96 -16.26
CA LEU A 44 11.42 -2.56 -17.05
C LEU A 44 10.48 -1.52 -17.68
N MET A 45 10.23 -0.39 -17.03
CA MET A 45 9.32 0.63 -17.57
C MET A 45 9.75 1.22 -18.91
N PRO A 46 11.04 1.47 -19.19
CA PRO A 46 11.48 1.89 -20.52
C PRO A 46 11.19 0.89 -21.63
N LEU A 47 11.05 -0.41 -21.32
CA LEU A 47 10.70 -1.44 -22.28
C LEU A 47 9.26 -1.31 -22.82
N THR A 48 8.40 -0.55 -22.14
CA THR A 48 7.03 -0.29 -22.61
C THR A 48 6.99 0.27 -24.02
N SER A 49 7.96 1.15 -24.38
CA SER A 49 8.08 1.72 -25.72
C SER A 49 8.48 0.71 -26.80
N ARG A 50 9.14 -0.40 -26.42
CA ARG A 50 9.60 -1.44 -27.34
C ARG A 50 8.67 -2.63 -27.42
N ILE A 51 8.12 -3.06 -26.27
CA ILE A 51 7.33 -4.29 -26.15
C ILE A 51 5.83 -4.00 -26.24
N GLY A 52 5.41 -2.79 -25.87
CA GLY A 52 4.01 -2.38 -25.76
C GLY A 52 3.43 -2.64 -24.36
N THR A 53 2.48 -1.79 -23.95
CA THR A 53 1.86 -1.81 -22.60
C THR A 53 1.19 -3.14 -22.29
N LYS A 54 0.38 -3.67 -23.20
CA LYS A 54 -0.37 -4.92 -23.01
C LYS A 54 0.54 -6.12 -22.79
N ARG A 55 1.55 -6.28 -23.67
CA ARG A 55 2.49 -7.40 -23.56
C ARG A 55 3.30 -7.34 -22.26
N LEU A 56 3.71 -6.14 -21.84
CA LEU A 56 4.45 -5.96 -20.60
C LEU A 56 3.56 -6.23 -19.37
N MET A 57 2.28 -5.86 -19.40
CA MET A 57 1.31 -6.23 -18.35
C MET A 57 1.08 -7.74 -18.29
N ILE A 58 1.00 -8.43 -19.43
CA ILE A 58 0.87 -9.90 -19.48
C ILE A 58 2.12 -10.56 -18.88
N LEU A 59 3.31 -10.09 -19.21
CA LEU A 59 4.57 -10.58 -18.63
C LEU A 59 4.60 -10.36 -17.11
N GLY A 60 4.13 -9.19 -16.63
CA GLY A 60 3.97 -8.92 -15.20
C GLY A 60 2.98 -9.88 -14.52
N ALA A 61 1.86 -10.18 -15.15
CA ALA A 61 0.89 -11.15 -14.64
C ALA A 61 1.46 -12.59 -14.67
N ALA A 62 2.25 -12.94 -15.69
CA ALA A 62 2.95 -14.22 -15.77
C ALA A 62 4.00 -14.38 -14.66
N SER A 63 4.68 -13.29 -14.25
CA SER A 63 5.59 -13.31 -13.09
C SER A 63 4.85 -13.63 -11.78
N PHE A 64 3.62 -13.10 -11.58
CA PHE A 64 2.79 -13.49 -10.45
C PHE A 64 2.34 -14.95 -10.50
N ALA A 65 1.96 -15.45 -11.68
CA ALA A 65 1.59 -16.84 -11.87
C ALA A 65 2.78 -17.77 -11.58
N ALA A 66 3.96 -17.46 -12.14
CA ALA A 66 5.18 -18.22 -11.89
C ALA A 66 5.56 -18.23 -10.40
N ALA A 67 5.49 -17.08 -9.71
CA ALA A 67 5.75 -17.01 -8.29
C ALA A 67 4.74 -17.87 -7.49
N SER A 68 3.45 -17.78 -7.80
CA SER A 68 2.41 -18.58 -7.12
C SER A 68 2.63 -20.08 -7.31
N ALA A 69 3.11 -20.53 -8.49
CA ALA A 69 3.43 -21.92 -8.77
C ALA A 69 4.71 -22.37 -8.03
N LEU A 70 5.67 -21.50 -7.79
CA LEU A 70 6.96 -21.83 -7.19
C LEU A 70 6.96 -21.77 -5.65
N PHE A 71 6.10 -20.95 -5.02
CA PHE A 71 6.06 -20.81 -3.56
C PHE A 71 5.91 -22.12 -2.79
N PRO A 72 5.07 -23.09 -3.21
CA PRO A 72 4.92 -24.36 -2.50
C PRO A 72 6.21 -25.19 -2.40
N PHE A 73 7.16 -24.95 -3.31
CA PHE A 73 8.42 -25.68 -3.37
C PHE A 73 9.56 -24.98 -2.61
N CYS A 74 9.29 -23.82 -1.98
CA CYS A 74 10.29 -23.08 -1.21
C CYS A 74 10.46 -23.74 0.15
N THR A 75 11.56 -24.47 0.33
CA THR A 75 11.94 -25.11 1.62
C THR A 75 12.96 -24.27 2.42
N THR A 76 13.53 -23.24 1.79
CA THR A 76 14.54 -22.38 2.43
C THR A 76 14.17 -20.90 2.24
N TYR A 77 14.58 -20.08 3.21
CA TYR A 77 14.38 -18.62 3.14
C TYR A 77 14.99 -17.99 1.87
N GLY A 78 16.18 -18.47 1.44
CA GLY A 78 16.82 -17.98 0.20
C GLY A 78 16.01 -18.30 -1.05
N ALA A 79 15.45 -19.51 -1.15
CA ALA A 79 14.54 -19.88 -2.26
C ALA A 79 13.27 -19.02 -2.24
N PHE A 80 12.71 -18.75 -1.05
CA PHE A 80 11.55 -17.87 -0.89
C PHE A 80 11.85 -16.46 -1.39
N LEU A 81 12.99 -15.86 -1.03
CA LEU A 81 13.40 -14.55 -1.53
C LEU A 81 13.60 -14.53 -3.05
N ALA A 82 14.16 -15.58 -3.64
CA ALA A 82 14.29 -15.67 -5.08
C ALA A 82 12.92 -15.66 -5.80
N VAL A 83 11.95 -16.39 -5.27
CA VAL A 83 10.57 -16.37 -5.79
C VAL A 83 9.89 -15.01 -5.56
N ARG A 84 10.14 -14.36 -4.43
CA ARG A 84 9.70 -12.98 -4.17
C ARG A 84 10.29 -11.99 -5.18
N ALA A 85 11.54 -12.18 -5.63
CA ALA A 85 12.15 -11.36 -6.68
C ALA A 85 11.40 -11.50 -8.03
N VAL A 86 11.01 -12.74 -8.38
CA VAL A 86 10.17 -13.00 -9.57
C VAL A 86 8.82 -12.28 -9.44
N GLN A 87 8.17 -12.37 -8.28
CA GLN A 87 6.91 -11.68 -8.02
C GLN A 87 7.05 -10.16 -8.08
N ALA A 88 8.17 -9.61 -7.58
CA ALA A 88 8.47 -8.18 -7.60
C ALA A 88 8.57 -7.62 -9.03
N ALA A 89 9.07 -8.40 -9.99
CA ALA A 89 9.06 -8.01 -11.41
C ALA A 89 7.63 -7.77 -11.92
N GLY A 90 6.69 -8.59 -11.50
CA GLY A 90 5.27 -8.41 -11.81
C GLY A 90 4.71 -7.11 -11.22
N LEU A 91 4.98 -6.83 -9.95
CA LEU A 91 4.54 -5.59 -9.30
C LEU A 91 5.14 -4.35 -9.96
N ALA A 92 6.41 -4.43 -10.33
CA ALA A 92 7.16 -3.33 -10.93
C ALA A 92 6.48 -2.74 -12.18
N VAL A 93 5.87 -3.60 -13.00
CA VAL A 93 5.25 -3.20 -14.27
C VAL A 93 3.73 -3.15 -14.20
N PHE A 94 3.09 -4.12 -13.53
CA PHE A 94 1.64 -4.24 -13.56
C PHE A 94 0.92 -3.06 -12.90
N TRP A 95 1.40 -2.60 -11.75
CA TRP A 95 0.76 -1.52 -11.00
C TRP A 95 0.73 -0.19 -11.79
N PRO A 96 1.87 0.38 -12.23
CA PRO A 96 1.85 1.65 -12.95
C PRO A 96 1.13 1.56 -14.29
N LEU A 97 1.30 0.44 -15.02
CA LEU A 97 0.67 0.27 -16.33
C LEU A 97 -0.85 0.06 -16.24
N SER A 98 -1.35 -0.57 -15.16
CA SER A 98 -2.79 -0.69 -14.95
C SER A 98 -3.45 0.67 -14.74
N VAL A 99 -2.80 1.57 -13.98
CA VAL A 99 -3.30 2.92 -13.76
C VAL A 99 -3.26 3.75 -15.05
N SER A 100 -2.14 3.72 -15.79
CA SER A 100 -2.04 4.46 -17.06
C SER A 100 -3.03 3.93 -18.09
N SER A 101 -3.23 2.61 -18.19
CA SER A 101 -4.22 2.02 -19.10
C SER A 101 -5.65 2.47 -18.80
N VAL A 102 -6.02 2.63 -17.52
CA VAL A 102 -7.33 3.17 -17.14
C VAL A 102 -7.48 4.62 -17.60
N VAL A 103 -6.42 5.42 -17.50
CA VAL A 103 -6.43 6.82 -17.99
C VAL A 103 -6.55 6.85 -19.51
N ASP A 104 -5.76 6.03 -20.22
CA ASP A 104 -5.71 6.01 -21.69
C ASP A 104 -7.02 5.59 -22.34
N VAL A 105 -7.81 4.69 -21.69
CA VAL A 105 -9.15 4.29 -22.18
C VAL A 105 -10.27 5.21 -21.70
N SER A 106 -9.96 6.28 -20.95
CA SER A 106 -10.94 7.15 -20.34
C SER A 106 -11.14 8.43 -21.13
N ASP A 107 -12.39 8.80 -21.37
CA ASP A 107 -12.73 10.13 -21.90
C ASP A 107 -12.40 11.19 -20.84
N ALA A 108 -12.02 12.39 -21.27
CA ALA A 108 -11.57 13.48 -20.40
C ALA A 108 -12.52 13.80 -19.22
N GLY A 109 -13.84 13.62 -19.41
CA GLY A 109 -14.85 13.83 -18.36
C GLY A 109 -15.06 12.65 -17.40
N ASN A 110 -14.51 11.46 -17.68
CA ASN A 110 -14.78 10.23 -16.93
C ASN A 110 -13.54 9.61 -16.26
N VAL A 111 -12.36 10.20 -16.39
CA VAL A 111 -11.09 9.69 -15.84
C VAL A 111 -11.20 9.46 -14.33
N GLY A 112 -11.71 10.44 -13.58
CA GLY A 112 -11.86 10.34 -12.12
C GLY A 112 -12.78 9.19 -11.71
N ARG A 113 -13.91 9.01 -12.38
CA ARG A 113 -14.86 7.92 -12.13
C ARG A 113 -14.23 6.54 -12.37
N ARG A 114 -13.52 6.37 -13.49
CA ARG A 114 -12.88 5.09 -13.86
C ARG A 114 -11.71 4.76 -12.93
N LEU A 115 -10.90 5.76 -12.55
CA LEU A 115 -9.88 5.60 -11.51
C LEU A 115 -10.51 5.25 -10.15
N GLY A 116 -11.64 5.85 -9.80
CA GLY A 116 -12.40 5.51 -8.60
C GLY A 116 -12.84 4.04 -8.58
N VAL A 117 -13.38 3.52 -9.68
CA VAL A 117 -13.73 2.10 -9.82
C VAL A 117 -12.50 1.20 -9.69
N SER A 118 -11.37 1.57 -10.29
CA SER A 118 -10.11 0.83 -10.17
C SER A 118 -9.62 0.79 -8.71
N ARG A 119 -9.71 1.91 -7.99
CA ARG A 119 -9.35 1.99 -6.56
C ARG A 119 -10.30 1.19 -5.69
N PHE A 120 -11.60 1.26 -5.95
CA PHE A 120 -12.59 0.42 -5.27
C PHE A 120 -12.28 -1.06 -5.44
N ALA A 121 -11.99 -1.52 -6.66
CA ALA A 121 -11.62 -2.91 -6.95
C ALA A 121 -10.35 -3.32 -6.18
N THR A 122 -9.35 -2.44 -6.07
CA THR A 122 -8.13 -2.67 -5.28
C THR A 122 -8.46 -2.84 -3.80
N SER A 123 -9.28 -1.94 -3.22
CA SER A 123 -9.68 -2.00 -1.82
C SER A 123 -10.56 -3.22 -1.53
N ALA A 124 -11.49 -3.54 -2.42
CA ALA A 124 -12.33 -4.74 -2.32
C ALA A 124 -11.48 -6.02 -2.36
N SER A 125 -10.47 -6.08 -3.23
CA SER A 125 -9.55 -7.22 -3.28
C SER A 125 -8.70 -7.35 -2.01
N MET A 126 -8.39 -6.24 -1.34
CA MET A 126 -7.67 -6.25 -0.07
C MET A 126 -8.58 -6.65 1.10
N ALA A 127 -9.87 -6.29 1.05
CA ALA A 127 -10.84 -6.67 2.07
C ALA A 127 -11.18 -8.16 2.02
N VAL A 128 -11.39 -8.70 0.82
CA VAL A 128 -11.87 -10.08 0.63
C VAL A 128 -10.73 -11.07 0.42
N GLY A 129 -9.69 -10.66 -0.32
CA GLY A 129 -8.62 -11.55 -0.77
C GLY A 129 -7.89 -12.29 0.36
N PRO A 130 -7.26 -11.59 1.31
CA PRO A 130 -6.57 -12.24 2.42
C PRO A 130 -7.51 -13.10 3.28
N TYR A 131 -8.71 -12.58 3.60
CA TYR A 131 -9.69 -13.32 4.39
C TYR A 131 -10.08 -14.64 3.73
N ALA A 132 -10.48 -14.59 2.46
CA ALA A 132 -10.86 -15.79 1.70
C ALA A 132 -9.67 -16.76 1.53
N ALA A 133 -8.46 -16.23 1.37
CA ALA A 133 -7.27 -17.03 1.23
C ALA A 133 -6.91 -17.80 2.52
N PHE A 134 -6.98 -17.15 3.68
CA PHE A 134 -6.74 -17.83 4.95
C PHE A 134 -7.83 -18.84 5.25
N ALA A 135 -9.12 -18.51 5.03
CA ALA A 135 -10.22 -19.45 5.19
C ALA A 135 -10.08 -20.69 4.26
N LEU A 136 -9.59 -20.49 3.04
CA LEU A 136 -9.28 -21.60 2.12
C LEU A 136 -8.09 -22.43 2.61
N GLY A 137 -7.05 -21.77 3.11
CA GLY A 137 -5.87 -22.43 3.68
C GLY A 137 -6.21 -23.29 4.89
N ASP A 138 -7.04 -22.78 5.79
CA ASP A 138 -7.51 -23.48 6.99
C ASP A 138 -8.38 -24.70 6.61
N ALA A 139 -9.25 -24.56 5.61
CA ALA A 139 -10.17 -25.62 5.18
C ALA A 139 -9.51 -26.71 4.34
N MET A 140 -8.58 -26.36 3.46
CA MET A 140 -8.06 -27.24 2.41
C MET A 140 -6.54 -27.40 2.43
N GLY A 141 -5.84 -26.64 3.26
CA GLY A 141 -4.39 -26.63 3.35
C GLY A 141 -3.71 -25.58 2.44
N THR A 142 -2.47 -25.24 2.79
CA THR A 142 -1.68 -24.17 2.14
C THR A 142 -1.40 -24.43 0.66
N GLY A 143 -1.29 -25.70 0.25
CA GLY A 143 -1.10 -26.06 -1.16
C GLY A 143 -2.24 -25.58 -2.06
N TRP A 144 -3.49 -25.74 -1.63
CA TRP A 144 -4.67 -25.27 -2.35
C TRP A 144 -4.72 -23.74 -2.44
N LEU A 145 -4.24 -23.06 -1.41
CA LEU A 145 -4.13 -21.60 -1.42
C LEU A 145 -3.23 -21.11 -2.55
N TYR A 146 -2.03 -21.66 -2.70
CA TYR A 146 -1.13 -21.28 -3.80
C TYR A 146 -1.71 -21.68 -5.17
N GLY A 147 -2.44 -22.81 -5.25
CA GLY A 147 -3.18 -23.20 -6.44
C GLY A 147 -4.26 -22.18 -6.83
N ALA A 148 -5.01 -21.66 -5.85
CA ALA A 148 -6.01 -20.61 -6.08
C ALA A 148 -5.35 -19.28 -6.55
N LEU A 149 -4.19 -18.89 -5.98
CA LEU A 149 -3.43 -17.74 -6.43
C LEU A 149 -2.90 -17.89 -7.85
N LEU A 150 -2.44 -19.09 -8.21
CA LEU A 150 -2.03 -19.43 -9.58
C LEU A 150 -3.22 -19.32 -10.54
N LEU A 151 -4.36 -19.91 -10.20
CA LEU A 151 -5.59 -19.84 -11.00
C LEU A 151 -6.03 -18.38 -11.20
N ALA A 152 -6.08 -17.59 -10.14
CA ALA A 152 -6.43 -16.17 -10.22
C ALA A 152 -5.46 -15.39 -11.12
N SER A 153 -4.17 -15.73 -11.09
CA SER A 153 -3.16 -15.13 -11.97
C SER A 153 -3.36 -15.52 -13.44
N CYS A 154 -3.66 -16.80 -13.71
CA CYS A 154 -3.96 -17.28 -15.04
C CYS A 154 -5.24 -16.65 -15.62
N LEU A 155 -6.30 -16.54 -14.80
CA LEU A 155 -7.54 -15.85 -15.21
C LEU A 155 -7.28 -14.37 -15.55
N ALA A 156 -6.41 -13.70 -14.79
CA ALA A 156 -6.03 -12.32 -15.11
C ALA A 156 -5.24 -12.22 -16.41
N ILE A 157 -4.36 -13.18 -16.73
CA ILE A 157 -3.66 -13.24 -18.02
C ILE A 157 -4.65 -13.40 -19.16
N VAL A 158 -5.60 -14.33 -19.04
CA VAL A 158 -6.65 -14.56 -20.05
C VAL A 158 -7.51 -13.30 -20.24
N ALA A 159 -7.93 -12.66 -19.15
CA ALA A 159 -8.69 -11.42 -19.20
C ALA A 159 -7.92 -10.28 -19.90
N LEU A 160 -6.62 -10.12 -19.57
CA LEU A 160 -5.75 -9.14 -20.24
C LEU A 160 -5.56 -9.46 -21.74
N ALA A 161 -5.40 -10.72 -22.09
CA ALA A 161 -5.26 -11.15 -23.48
C ALA A 161 -6.54 -10.84 -24.29
N ALA A 162 -7.72 -11.05 -23.68
CA ALA A 162 -9.01 -10.78 -24.30
C ALA A 162 -9.34 -9.28 -24.39
N CYS A 163 -8.79 -8.43 -23.49
CA CYS A 163 -9.01 -6.98 -23.52
C CYS A 163 -8.32 -6.33 -24.72
N LYS A 164 -9.04 -5.47 -25.45
CA LYS A 164 -8.47 -4.59 -26.46
C LYS A 164 -7.99 -3.30 -25.79
N LEU A 165 -6.68 -3.13 -25.65
CA LEU A 165 -6.09 -1.90 -25.16
C LEU A 165 -5.72 -0.99 -26.34
N PRO A 166 -6.02 0.33 -26.30
CA PRO A 166 -5.77 1.26 -27.42
C PRO A 166 -4.30 1.37 -27.82
N SER A 167 -3.38 1.05 -26.90
CA SER A 167 -1.94 1.10 -27.18
C SER A 167 -1.45 0.06 -28.18
N ASP A 168 -2.25 -0.96 -28.49
CA ASP A 168 -1.89 -1.94 -29.52
C ASP A 168 -2.07 -1.38 -30.94
N ALA A 169 -2.78 -0.23 -31.10
CA ALA A 169 -3.01 0.44 -32.38
C ALA A 169 -1.92 1.46 -32.76
N HIS A 170 -0.98 1.78 -31.87
CA HIS A 170 0.02 2.81 -32.08
C HIS A 170 1.43 2.24 -32.34
N GLY A 171 1.49 1.19 -33.15
CA GLY A 171 2.73 0.74 -33.78
C GLY A 171 3.22 1.68 -34.91
N GLU A 172 2.37 2.60 -35.39
CA GLU A 172 2.71 3.52 -36.47
C GLU A 172 2.09 4.89 -36.23
N GLY A 173 2.93 5.85 -35.93
CA GLY A 173 2.61 7.26 -36.18
C GLY A 173 2.03 8.06 -35.02
N GLY A 174 2.81 8.97 -34.53
CA GLY A 174 2.33 10.32 -34.23
C GLY A 174 1.86 10.61 -32.81
N GLY A 175 2.77 11.21 -32.10
CA GLY A 175 2.53 12.44 -31.32
C GLY A 175 1.24 12.57 -30.54
N ALA A 176 1.30 12.33 -29.28
CA ALA A 176 0.82 13.24 -28.27
C ALA A 176 0.87 12.61 -26.88
N SER A 177 1.67 13.23 -26.06
CA SER A 177 1.36 13.49 -24.68
C SER A 177 1.32 12.30 -23.72
N GLY A 178 2.26 12.29 -22.88
CA GLY A 178 2.21 11.54 -21.63
C GLY A 178 3.25 10.44 -21.50
N LYS A 179 4.51 10.69 -21.89
CA LYS A 179 5.62 9.92 -21.33
C LYS A 179 5.43 9.91 -19.81
N PRO A 180 5.34 8.73 -19.16
CA PRO A 180 5.49 8.70 -17.72
C PRO A 180 6.82 9.38 -17.41
N ARG A 181 6.75 10.60 -16.90
CA ARG A 181 7.94 11.27 -16.39
C ARG A 181 8.38 10.46 -15.19
N VAL A 182 9.27 9.52 -15.43
CA VAL A 182 10.07 8.93 -14.35
C VAL A 182 10.58 10.12 -13.54
N ALA A 183 10.12 10.22 -12.30
CA ALA A 183 10.56 11.27 -11.41
C ALA A 183 12.09 11.19 -11.35
N ARG A 184 12.77 12.15 -11.96
CA ARG A 184 14.23 12.22 -11.88
C ARG A 184 14.58 12.33 -10.39
N PRO A 185 15.63 11.63 -9.94
CA PRO A 185 16.05 11.73 -8.55
C PRO A 185 16.22 13.21 -8.16
N PRO A 186 15.86 13.60 -6.93
CA PRO A 186 15.84 14.99 -6.52
C PRO A 186 17.25 15.59 -6.68
N ARG A 187 17.35 16.62 -7.51
CA ARG A 187 18.54 17.48 -7.53
C ARG A 187 18.63 18.16 -6.18
N ARG A 188 19.82 18.36 -5.64
CA ARG A 188 20.04 19.19 -4.43
C ARG A 188 19.27 20.51 -4.58
N GLY A 189 18.36 20.81 -3.66
CA GLY A 189 17.48 21.97 -3.73
C GLY A 189 16.11 21.76 -4.38
N ALA A 190 15.72 20.51 -4.72
CA ALA A 190 14.44 20.21 -5.37
C ALA A 190 13.21 20.69 -4.56
N LEU A 191 13.26 20.63 -3.24
CA LEU A 191 12.19 21.12 -2.35
C LEU A 191 12.04 22.65 -2.38
N ALA A 192 13.12 23.40 -2.59
CA ALA A 192 13.07 24.87 -2.65
C ALA A 192 12.20 25.42 -3.80
N GLN A 193 11.98 24.60 -4.84
CA GLN A 193 11.14 24.98 -5.99
C GLN A 193 9.64 25.05 -5.67
N PHE A 194 9.22 24.53 -4.49
CA PHE A 194 7.80 24.46 -4.11
C PHE A 194 7.29 25.68 -3.32
N GLY A 195 8.09 26.76 -3.21
CA GLY A 195 7.72 27.95 -2.44
C GLY A 195 7.83 27.75 -0.92
N GLY A 196 8.06 28.83 -0.19
CA GLY A 196 8.24 28.77 1.27
C GLY A 196 9.36 27.83 1.73
N GLY A 197 10.43 27.69 0.94
CA GLY A 197 11.52 26.75 1.20
C GLY A 197 11.15 25.27 1.12
N GLY A 198 9.94 24.92 0.66
CA GLY A 198 9.46 23.53 0.58
C GLY A 198 9.08 22.89 1.93
N LEU A 199 9.09 23.66 3.03
CA LEU A 199 8.79 23.17 4.38
C LEU A 199 7.41 22.52 4.50
N TRP A 200 6.40 23.10 3.82
CA TRP A 200 5.06 22.50 3.82
C TRP A 200 5.05 21.10 3.16
N LEU A 201 5.81 20.92 2.07
CA LEU A 201 5.91 19.63 1.40
C LEU A 201 6.68 18.64 2.26
N ALA A 202 7.78 19.07 2.90
CA ALA A 202 8.53 18.24 3.85
C ALA A 202 7.62 17.76 4.99
N GLY A 203 6.77 18.63 5.53
CA GLY A 203 5.76 18.24 6.54
C GLY A 203 4.78 17.19 6.04
N VAL A 204 4.25 17.34 4.81
CA VAL A 204 3.35 16.34 4.20
C VAL A 204 4.08 15.02 3.95
N LEU A 205 5.34 15.05 3.51
CA LEU A 205 6.14 13.86 3.28
C LEU A 205 6.46 13.14 4.61
N LEU A 206 6.74 13.88 5.68
CA LEU A 206 6.93 13.30 7.01
C LEU A 206 5.66 12.62 7.52
N VAL A 207 4.50 13.30 7.43
CA VAL A 207 3.21 12.69 7.79
C VAL A 207 2.97 11.42 6.98
N THR A 208 3.23 11.44 5.67
CA THR A 208 3.09 10.27 4.80
C THR A 208 4.03 9.15 5.23
N LEU A 209 5.27 9.45 5.59
CA LEU A 209 6.26 8.44 5.99
C LEU A 209 5.83 7.73 7.29
N VAL A 210 5.41 8.50 8.31
CA VAL A 210 4.94 7.95 9.60
C VAL A 210 3.68 7.11 9.42
N ASP A 211 2.72 7.61 8.63
CA ASP A 211 1.49 6.90 8.29
C ASP A 211 1.77 5.59 7.55
N SER A 212 2.68 5.62 6.58
CA SER A 212 3.06 4.44 5.80
C SER A 212 3.85 3.42 6.61
N ALA A 213 4.62 3.86 7.60
CA ALA A 213 5.27 2.95 8.54
C ALA A 213 4.22 2.19 9.38
N ALA A 214 3.20 2.89 9.89
CA ALA A 214 2.08 2.25 10.58
C ALA A 214 1.31 1.28 9.67
N ALA A 215 1.10 1.67 8.39
CA ALA A 215 0.48 0.78 7.41
C ALA A 215 1.32 -0.47 7.15
N GLY A 216 2.65 -0.35 7.10
CA GLY A 216 3.58 -1.48 7.00
C GLY A 216 3.46 -2.43 8.19
N LEU A 217 3.37 -1.91 9.43
CA LEU A 217 3.13 -2.70 10.63
C LEU A 217 1.83 -3.50 10.51
N VAL A 218 0.72 -2.84 10.17
CA VAL A 218 -0.59 -3.49 10.03
C VAL A 218 -0.57 -4.53 8.91
N MET A 219 -0.03 -4.21 7.75
CA MET A 219 -0.05 -5.09 6.58
C MET A 219 0.76 -6.38 6.78
N HIS A 220 1.89 -6.30 7.48
CA HIS A 220 2.81 -7.43 7.62
C HIS A 220 2.63 -8.22 8.92
N PHE A 221 2.13 -7.60 9.98
CA PHE A 221 2.14 -8.21 11.32
C PHE A 221 0.77 -8.31 11.99
N SER A 222 -0.30 -7.71 11.43
CA SER A 222 -1.64 -7.83 12.03
C SER A 222 -2.16 -9.27 12.10
N ALA A 223 -1.79 -10.11 11.13
CA ALA A 223 -2.18 -11.52 11.12
C ALA A 223 -1.59 -12.29 12.31
N ILE A 224 -0.35 -11.96 12.72
CA ILE A 224 0.31 -12.54 13.89
C ILE A 224 -0.44 -12.12 15.17
N ALA A 225 -0.75 -10.82 15.29
CA ALA A 225 -1.50 -10.31 16.45
C ALA A 225 -2.87 -10.98 16.58
N VAL A 226 -3.62 -11.13 15.48
CA VAL A 226 -4.94 -11.79 15.51
C VAL A 226 -4.83 -13.25 15.93
N GLY A 227 -3.82 -13.98 15.47
CA GLY A 227 -3.59 -15.38 15.85
C GLY A 227 -3.27 -15.56 17.34
N GLU A 228 -2.65 -14.58 17.99
CA GLU A 228 -2.38 -14.60 19.44
C GLU A 228 -3.60 -14.31 20.30
N PHE A 229 -4.61 -13.58 19.77
CA PHE A 229 -5.83 -13.26 20.53
C PHE A 229 -6.80 -14.42 20.63
N ASP A 230 -7.07 -15.04 19.50
CA ASP A 230 -8.01 -16.15 19.40
C ASP A 230 -7.70 -16.97 18.16
N GLY A 231 -7.15 -18.16 18.36
CA GLY A 231 -6.77 -19.07 17.26
C GLY A 231 -7.96 -19.53 16.42
N SER A 232 -9.20 -19.26 16.82
CA SER A 232 -10.40 -19.52 16.04
C SER A 232 -10.71 -18.42 15.00
N LEU A 233 -10.11 -17.23 15.14
CA LEU A 233 -10.31 -16.12 14.22
C LEU A 233 -9.42 -16.25 12.98
N ASN A 234 -9.97 -15.87 11.82
CA ASN A 234 -9.18 -15.78 10.62
C ASN A 234 -8.10 -14.71 10.75
N ALA A 235 -6.85 -15.09 10.55
CA ALA A 235 -5.68 -14.22 10.74
C ALA A 235 -5.74 -12.92 9.90
N ALA A 236 -6.46 -12.94 8.77
CA ALA A 236 -6.64 -11.76 7.93
C ALA A 236 -7.83 -10.86 8.32
N SER A 237 -8.58 -11.20 9.38
CA SER A 237 -9.81 -10.48 9.76
C SER A 237 -9.55 -8.97 9.95
N TYR A 238 -8.49 -8.62 10.65
CA TYR A 238 -8.14 -7.21 10.88
C TYR A 238 -7.86 -6.46 9.57
N LEU A 239 -7.12 -7.07 8.64
CA LEU A 239 -6.78 -6.43 7.36
C LEU A 239 -8.01 -6.24 6.48
N SER A 240 -8.98 -7.15 6.54
CA SER A 240 -10.27 -7.01 5.87
C SER A 240 -11.06 -5.83 6.43
N LEU A 241 -11.16 -5.71 7.76
CA LEU A 241 -11.82 -4.61 8.45
C LEU A 241 -11.12 -3.26 8.19
N TYR A 242 -9.80 -3.25 8.18
CA TYR A 242 -8.97 -2.11 7.78
C TYR A 242 -9.32 -1.64 6.36
N SER A 243 -9.47 -2.56 5.42
CA SER A 243 -9.81 -2.22 4.04
C SER A 243 -11.23 -1.67 3.91
N ILE A 244 -12.18 -2.22 4.67
CA ILE A 244 -13.56 -1.71 4.77
C ILE A 244 -13.57 -0.29 5.34
N GLY A 245 -12.80 -0.03 6.42
CA GLY A 245 -12.62 1.30 6.98
C GLY A 245 -12.09 2.30 5.95
N GLY A 246 -11.09 1.90 5.15
CA GLY A 246 -10.56 2.71 4.05
C GLY A 246 -11.59 3.03 2.97
N MET A 247 -12.48 2.08 2.63
CA MET A 247 -13.59 2.30 1.69
C MET A 247 -14.57 3.33 2.25
N ILE A 248 -14.97 3.19 3.52
CA ILE A 248 -15.85 4.14 4.22
C ILE A 248 -15.24 5.55 4.21
N ALA A 249 -13.96 5.66 4.57
CA ALA A 249 -13.25 6.94 4.56
C ALA A 249 -13.25 7.61 3.18
N SER A 250 -13.03 6.84 2.12
CA SER A 250 -13.02 7.35 0.75
C SER A 250 -14.35 7.99 0.34
N LEU A 251 -15.46 7.44 0.84
CA LEU A 251 -16.80 7.95 0.54
C LEU A 251 -17.18 9.17 1.39
N LEU A 252 -16.80 9.18 2.68
CA LEU A 252 -17.25 10.18 3.64
C LEU A 252 -16.32 11.41 3.69
N LEU A 253 -15.01 11.20 3.64
CA LEU A 253 -14.05 12.28 3.87
C LEU A 253 -13.89 13.21 2.66
N GLY A 254 -14.17 12.74 1.45
CA GLY A 254 -14.10 13.57 0.24
C GLY A 254 -14.91 14.87 0.39
N ARG A 255 -16.15 14.78 0.87
CA ARG A 255 -17.02 15.94 1.10
C ARG A 255 -16.48 16.92 2.16
N ALA A 256 -15.80 16.40 3.18
CA ALA A 256 -15.20 17.24 4.22
C ALA A 256 -13.97 17.99 3.69
N LEU A 257 -13.17 17.34 2.84
CA LEU A 257 -12.01 17.94 2.18
C LEU A 257 -12.42 19.02 1.18
N ASP A 258 -13.47 18.77 0.39
CA ASP A 258 -14.04 19.76 -0.54
C ASP A 258 -14.44 21.05 0.17
N ARG A 259 -14.92 20.94 1.43
CA ARG A 259 -15.27 22.08 2.30
C ARG A 259 -14.06 22.74 2.98
N GLY A 260 -12.83 22.35 2.64
CA GLY A 260 -11.59 22.93 3.21
C GLY A 260 -11.31 22.51 4.66
N LYS A 261 -11.92 21.47 5.19
CA LYS A 261 -11.75 21.01 6.58
C LYS A 261 -10.51 20.14 6.82
N CYS A 262 -9.56 20.10 5.88
CA CYS A 262 -8.36 19.28 5.94
C CYS A 262 -7.55 19.48 7.26
N ALA A 263 -7.51 20.70 7.79
CA ALA A 263 -6.81 21.03 9.03
C ALA A 263 -7.35 20.30 10.28
N ILE A 264 -8.64 19.95 10.28
CA ILE A 264 -9.29 19.20 11.38
C ILE A 264 -9.26 17.70 11.06
N VAL A 265 -9.50 17.34 9.81
CA VAL A 265 -9.60 15.94 9.37
C VAL A 265 -8.25 15.23 9.50
N LEU A 266 -7.14 15.88 9.14
CA LEU A 266 -5.82 15.25 9.15
C LEU A 266 -5.40 14.72 10.53
N PRO A 267 -5.36 15.54 11.62
CA PRO A 267 -4.99 15.01 12.93
C PRO A 267 -6.00 13.99 13.48
N ALA A 268 -7.30 14.14 13.19
CA ALA A 268 -8.31 13.17 13.56
C ALA A 268 -8.08 11.81 12.90
N CYS A 269 -7.69 11.79 11.62
CA CYS A 269 -7.35 10.57 10.91
C CYS A 269 -6.08 9.91 11.44
N ILE A 270 -5.04 10.70 11.76
CA ILE A 270 -3.81 10.16 12.40
C ILE A 270 -4.16 9.53 13.75
N ALA A 271 -4.98 10.19 14.56
CA ALA A 271 -5.42 9.65 15.84
C ALA A 271 -6.27 8.39 15.68
N SER A 272 -7.20 8.37 14.72
CA SER A 272 -8.01 7.19 14.39
C SER A 272 -7.13 5.99 14.01
N PHE A 273 -6.09 6.21 13.20
CA PHE A 273 -5.15 5.16 12.84
C PHE A 273 -4.36 4.68 14.06
N GLY A 274 -3.84 5.61 14.87
CA GLY A 274 -3.13 5.28 16.10
C GLY A 274 -3.97 4.45 17.08
N LEU A 275 -5.24 4.80 17.27
CA LEU A 275 -6.19 4.03 18.10
C LEU A 275 -6.41 2.61 17.54
N GLY A 276 -6.55 2.48 16.22
CA GLY A 276 -6.70 1.16 15.60
C GLY A 276 -5.46 0.29 15.77
N VAL A 277 -4.26 0.85 15.63
CA VAL A 277 -3.00 0.12 15.86
C VAL A 277 -2.83 -0.23 17.33
N LEU A 278 -3.13 0.71 18.25
CA LEU A 278 -3.05 0.49 19.70
C LEU A 278 -3.97 -0.65 20.13
N GLN A 279 -5.15 -0.74 19.54
CA GLN A 279 -6.13 -1.79 19.84
C GLN A 279 -5.57 -3.20 19.55
N LEU A 280 -4.74 -3.39 18.50
CA LEU A 280 -4.03 -4.65 18.24
C LEU A 280 -3.05 -5.06 19.36
N GLY A 281 -2.61 -4.10 20.17
CA GLY A 281 -1.73 -4.35 21.31
C GLY A 281 -2.47 -4.55 22.64
N LEU A 282 -3.81 -4.44 22.68
CA LEU A 282 -4.55 -4.63 23.92
C LEU A 282 -4.78 -6.13 24.19
N PRO A 283 -4.28 -6.69 25.32
CA PRO A 283 -4.57 -8.06 25.69
C PRO A 283 -6.09 -8.24 25.92
N HIS A 284 -6.59 -9.41 25.58
CA HIS A 284 -8.02 -9.77 25.74
C HIS A 284 -9.00 -8.92 24.92
N THR A 285 -8.60 -8.50 23.73
CA THR A 285 -9.50 -7.81 22.81
C THR A 285 -10.68 -8.71 22.43
N SER A 286 -11.90 -8.20 22.60
CA SER A 286 -13.11 -8.86 22.09
C SER A 286 -13.18 -8.75 20.56
N PHE A 287 -13.97 -9.63 19.92
CA PHE A 287 -14.25 -9.52 18.48
C PHE A 287 -14.76 -8.13 18.10
N ALA A 288 -15.61 -7.52 18.93
CA ALA A 288 -16.09 -6.14 18.72
C ALA A 288 -14.95 -5.12 18.75
N GLY A 289 -13.97 -5.29 19.65
CA GLY A 289 -12.75 -4.45 19.68
C GLY A 289 -11.94 -4.57 18.40
N LEU A 290 -11.76 -5.79 17.88
CA LEU A 290 -11.06 -6.04 16.62
C LEU A 290 -11.77 -5.38 15.43
N VAL A 291 -13.11 -5.44 15.39
CA VAL A 291 -13.91 -4.77 14.35
C VAL A 291 -13.73 -3.26 14.41
N VAL A 292 -13.89 -2.66 15.59
CA VAL A 292 -13.75 -1.21 15.79
C VAL A 292 -12.32 -0.77 15.46
N GLY A 293 -11.32 -1.48 15.98
CA GLY A 293 -9.91 -1.16 15.74
C GLY A 293 -9.51 -1.23 14.28
N GLY A 294 -9.91 -2.30 13.57
CA GLY A 294 -9.63 -2.46 12.15
C GLY A 294 -10.29 -1.36 11.30
N VAL A 295 -11.56 -1.05 11.54
CA VAL A 295 -12.26 0.03 10.84
C VAL A 295 -11.61 1.39 11.13
N LEU A 296 -11.30 1.70 12.39
CA LEU A 296 -10.62 2.95 12.77
C LEU A 296 -9.26 3.08 12.10
N ALA A 297 -8.47 2.00 12.07
CA ALA A 297 -7.19 1.99 11.39
C ALA A 297 -7.33 2.29 9.90
N GLY A 298 -8.29 1.66 9.24
CA GLY A 298 -8.54 1.86 7.81
C GLY A 298 -9.05 3.27 7.48
N VAL A 299 -9.98 3.79 8.27
CA VAL A 299 -10.48 5.18 8.14
C VAL A 299 -9.32 6.16 8.32
N GLY A 300 -8.47 5.93 9.32
CA GLY A 300 -7.34 6.79 9.62
C GLY A 300 -6.34 6.83 8.47
N ASN A 301 -5.80 5.69 8.06
CA ASN A 301 -4.80 5.61 6.98
C ASN A 301 -5.30 6.21 5.66
N MET A 302 -6.50 5.82 5.21
CA MET A 302 -7.06 6.37 3.97
C MET A 302 -7.32 7.87 4.10
N GLY A 303 -7.79 8.33 5.27
CA GLY A 303 -8.03 9.74 5.54
C GLY A 303 -6.75 10.58 5.50
N VAL A 304 -5.65 10.10 6.09
CA VAL A 304 -4.32 10.74 5.99
C VAL A 304 -3.88 10.82 4.53
N ALA A 305 -4.01 9.72 3.78
CA ALA A 305 -3.65 9.69 2.38
C ALA A 305 -4.42 10.73 1.54
N LEU A 306 -5.74 10.84 1.76
CA LEU A 306 -6.60 11.82 1.08
C LEU A 306 -6.23 13.26 1.47
N CYS A 307 -6.01 13.54 2.75
CA CYS A 307 -5.59 14.86 3.22
C CYS A 307 -4.24 15.28 2.63
N CYS A 308 -3.25 14.39 2.61
CA CYS A 308 -1.94 14.67 2.02
C CYS A 308 -2.05 14.96 0.52
N MET A 309 -2.89 14.21 -0.21
CA MET A 309 -3.16 14.47 -1.63
C MET A 309 -3.85 15.82 -1.84
N ASP A 310 -4.85 16.16 -1.03
CA ASP A 310 -5.57 17.44 -1.10
C ASP A 310 -4.63 18.63 -0.86
N ILE A 311 -3.77 18.56 0.17
CA ILE A 311 -2.76 19.59 0.47
C ILE A 311 -1.81 19.77 -0.71
N ILE A 312 -1.29 18.69 -1.28
CA ILE A 312 -0.39 18.75 -2.44
C ILE A 312 -1.11 19.37 -3.63
N THR A 313 -2.33 18.93 -3.91
CA THR A 313 -3.10 19.37 -5.07
C THR A 313 -3.44 20.87 -5.00
N ARG A 314 -3.70 21.40 -3.81
CA ARG A 314 -4.03 22.83 -3.59
C ARG A 314 -2.80 23.73 -3.52
N ARG A 315 -1.68 23.26 -2.95
CA ARG A 315 -0.49 24.08 -2.69
C ARG A 315 0.60 23.96 -3.74
N ALA A 316 0.74 22.83 -4.42
CA ALA A 316 1.78 22.65 -5.42
C ALA A 316 1.44 23.44 -6.70
N PRO A 317 2.41 24.17 -7.29
CA PRO A 317 2.28 24.74 -8.62
C PRO A 317 1.88 23.66 -9.63
N LEU A 318 1.00 23.96 -10.59
CA LEU A 318 0.48 22.99 -11.56
C LEU A 318 1.59 22.16 -12.23
N ARG A 319 2.67 22.84 -12.64
CA ARG A 319 3.84 22.20 -13.29
C ARG A 319 4.63 21.23 -12.40
N LEU A 320 4.51 21.34 -11.07
CA LEU A 320 5.25 20.53 -10.10
C LEU A 320 4.35 19.57 -9.30
N ARG A 321 3.05 19.59 -9.54
CA ARG A 321 2.07 18.77 -8.81
C ARG A 321 2.35 17.28 -8.93
N ASP A 322 2.59 16.79 -10.14
CA ASP A 322 2.88 15.37 -10.39
C ASP A 322 4.20 14.95 -9.73
N THR A 323 5.18 15.86 -9.70
CA THR A 323 6.45 15.62 -9.02
C THR A 323 6.26 15.50 -7.50
N ALA A 324 5.44 16.37 -6.88
CA ALA A 324 5.12 16.30 -5.46
C ALA A 324 4.34 15.03 -5.09
N LEU A 325 3.39 14.63 -5.92
CA LEU A 325 2.66 13.37 -5.76
C LEU A 325 3.58 12.16 -5.92
N GLY A 326 4.55 12.23 -6.84
CA GLY A 326 5.59 11.22 -7.01
C GLY A 326 6.48 11.09 -5.76
N TYR A 327 6.90 12.19 -5.14
CA TYR A 327 7.67 12.16 -3.89
C TYR A 327 6.85 11.55 -2.75
N ARG A 328 5.56 11.92 -2.65
CA ARG A 328 4.66 11.31 -1.68
C ARG A 328 4.56 9.78 -1.88
N GLN A 329 4.40 9.30 -3.12
CA GLN A 329 4.34 7.87 -3.38
C GLN A 329 5.65 7.16 -3.01
N SER A 330 6.80 7.77 -3.28
CA SER A 330 8.09 7.23 -2.86
C SER A 330 8.21 7.14 -1.33
N CYS A 331 7.67 8.13 -0.59
CA CYS A 331 7.61 8.06 0.88
C CYS A 331 6.69 6.92 1.36
N VAL A 332 5.59 6.64 0.68
CA VAL A 332 4.73 5.48 0.99
C VAL A 332 5.50 4.18 0.80
N ASP A 333 6.14 3.99 -0.34
CA ASP A 333 6.86 2.77 -0.67
C ASP A 333 8.04 2.55 0.31
N ILE A 334 8.81 3.61 0.61
CA ILE A 334 9.93 3.57 1.56
C ILE A 334 9.42 3.32 3.00
N GLY A 335 8.35 4.01 3.40
CA GLY A 335 7.78 3.87 4.74
C GLY A 335 7.35 2.43 5.02
N ILE A 336 6.61 1.81 4.10
CA ILE A 336 6.19 0.40 4.22
C ILE A 336 7.40 -0.53 4.23
N ALA A 337 8.36 -0.34 3.31
CA ALA A 337 9.52 -1.20 3.16
C ALA A 337 10.44 -1.18 4.39
N VAL A 338 10.80 0.02 4.86
CA VAL A 338 11.68 0.17 6.03
C VAL A 338 10.98 -0.32 7.30
N ALA A 339 9.69 0.01 7.45
CA ALA A 339 8.90 -0.39 8.60
C ALA A 339 8.78 -1.92 8.74
N ALA A 340 8.62 -2.65 7.64
CA ALA A 340 8.54 -4.11 7.66
C ALA A 340 9.75 -4.74 8.35
N THR A 341 10.97 -4.32 8.02
CA THR A 341 12.18 -4.82 8.68
C THR A 341 12.36 -4.25 10.11
N ALA A 342 12.11 -2.94 10.30
CA ALA A 342 12.28 -2.30 11.60
C ALA A 342 11.33 -2.89 12.66
N PHE A 343 10.07 -3.14 12.28
CA PHE A 343 9.12 -3.79 13.20
C PHE A 343 9.44 -5.26 13.40
N GLY A 344 9.94 -5.98 12.38
CA GLY A 344 10.46 -7.33 12.57
C GLY A 344 11.53 -7.38 13.66
N ALA A 345 12.51 -6.46 13.62
CA ALA A 345 13.53 -6.35 14.67
C ALA A 345 12.94 -5.94 16.02
N ALA A 346 11.91 -5.08 16.04
CA ALA A 346 11.23 -4.71 17.27
C ALA A 346 10.47 -5.88 17.88
N PHE A 347 9.85 -6.74 17.08
CA PHE A 347 9.19 -7.96 17.55
C PHE A 347 10.19 -8.98 18.12
N ASP A 348 11.34 -9.18 17.47
CA ASP A 348 12.38 -10.07 17.98
C ASP A 348 13.00 -9.57 19.32
N ALA A 349 13.04 -8.25 19.52
CA ALA A 349 13.58 -7.63 20.74
C ALA A 349 12.55 -7.42 21.86
N ALA A 350 11.25 -7.42 21.53
CA ALA A 350 10.19 -7.14 22.49
C ALA A 350 9.92 -8.34 23.41
N PRO A 351 9.56 -8.10 24.69
CA PRO A 351 9.21 -9.18 25.63
C PRO A 351 7.90 -9.89 25.22
N ALA A 352 7.04 -9.21 24.45
CA ALA A 352 5.80 -9.75 23.89
C ALA A 352 5.38 -8.92 22.67
N ASN A 353 4.77 -9.58 21.68
CA ASN A 353 4.42 -8.96 20.40
C ASN A 353 3.46 -7.76 20.53
N TYR A 354 2.53 -7.80 21.47
CA TYR A 354 1.57 -6.71 21.70
C TYR A 354 2.23 -5.38 22.07
N VAL A 355 3.43 -5.40 22.68
CA VAL A 355 4.15 -4.18 23.10
C VAL A 355 4.50 -3.31 21.89
N VAL A 356 4.84 -3.92 20.76
CA VAL A 356 5.19 -3.18 19.54
C VAL A 356 3.99 -2.39 19.03
N PHE A 357 2.79 -2.99 19.02
CA PHE A 357 1.56 -2.33 18.60
C PHE A 357 1.16 -1.21 19.57
N LEU A 358 1.27 -1.44 20.89
CA LEU A 358 0.99 -0.42 21.91
C LEU A 358 1.93 0.78 21.77
N ALA A 359 3.25 0.52 21.64
CA ALA A 359 4.25 1.58 21.52
C ALA A 359 4.02 2.42 20.25
N TRP A 360 3.79 1.77 19.11
CA TRP A 360 3.57 2.49 17.85
C TRP A 360 2.23 3.23 17.84
N GLY A 361 1.18 2.63 18.35
CA GLY A 361 -0.12 3.29 18.50
C GLY A 361 -0.02 4.56 19.36
N ALA A 362 0.71 4.50 20.49
CA ALA A 362 0.97 5.67 21.34
C ALA A 362 1.78 6.75 20.61
N ILE A 363 2.83 6.36 19.85
CA ILE A 363 3.61 7.30 19.02
C ILE A 363 2.70 8.01 18.02
N MET A 364 1.80 7.29 17.35
CA MET A 364 0.85 7.88 16.39
C MET A 364 -0.10 8.88 17.08
N LEU A 365 -0.58 8.61 18.28
CA LEU A 365 -1.42 9.52 19.04
C LEU A 365 -0.65 10.79 19.44
N CYS A 366 0.57 10.66 19.92
CA CYS A 366 1.45 11.81 20.20
C CYS A 366 1.72 12.64 18.93
N PHE A 367 1.93 11.96 17.81
CA PHE A 367 2.13 12.61 16.52
C PHE A 367 0.88 13.36 16.05
N ALA A 368 -0.32 12.81 16.27
CA ALA A 368 -1.58 13.50 15.98
C ALA A 368 -1.72 14.81 16.78
N VAL A 369 -1.38 14.78 18.07
CA VAL A 369 -1.37 15.97 18.94
C VAL A 369 -0.36 17.01 18.43
N ALA A 370 0.85 16.59 18.07
CA ALA A 370 1.89 17.46 17.53
C ALA A 370 1.46 18.13 16.21
N VAL A 371 0.83 17.38 15.31
CA VAL A 371 0.28 17.91 14.04
C VAL A 371 -0.85 18.90 14.32
N CYS A 372 -1.76 18.59 15.25
CA CYS A 372 -2.84 19.48 15.65
C CYS A 372 -2.30 20.80 16.22
N ALA A 373 -1.32 20.74 17.13
CA ALA A 373 -0.68 21.92 17.74
C ALA A 373 0.03 22.79 16.68
N ASN A 374 0.73 22.16 15.73
CA ASN A 374 1.41 22.88 14.65
C ASN A 374 0.40 23.63 13.75
N ILE A 375 -0.70 22.98 13.37
CA ILE A 375 -1.76 23.61 12.57
C ILE A 375 -2.40 24.78 13.35
N ALA A 376 -2.69 24.60 14.64
CA ALA A 376 -3.27 25.65 15.48
C ALA A 376 -2.33 26.85 15.62
N HIS A 377 -1.02 26.61 15.78
CA HIS A 377 -0.01 27.67 15.84
C HIS A 377 0.08 28.45 14.53
N ALA A 378 0.09 27.74 13.38
CA ALA A 378 0.13 28.36 12.06
C ALA A 378 -1.10 29.22 11.77
N THR A 379 -2.29 28.78 12.19
CA THR A 379 -3.54 29.56 12.03
C THR A 379 -3.60 30.79 12.92
N ARG A 380 -3.05 30.73 14.13
CA ARG A 380 -2.93 31.91 15.02
C ARG A 380 -2.02 32.96 14.42
N LYS A 381 -0.84 32.57 13.89
CA LYS A 381 0.14 33.47 13.27
C LYS A 381 -0.39 34.19 12.01
N GLN A 382 -1.43 33.63 11.37
CA GLN A 382 -2.06 34.28 10.19
C GLN A 382 -3.18 35.28 10.57
N ARG A 383 -3.67 35.21 11.82
CA ARG A 383 -4.75 36.09 12.33
C ARG A 383 -4.27 37.29 13.16
N GLY A 384 -3.05 37.24 13.63
CA GLY A 384 -2.35 38.36 14.29
C GLY A 384 -1.34 39.02 13.35
#